data_a63accbf6b51423114e7ae025967e23d
#
_entry.id   a63accbf6b51423114e7ae025967e23d
#
_cell.length_a   1.000
_cell.length_b   1.000
_cell.length_c   1.000
_cell.angle_alpha   90.00
_cell.angle_beta   90.00
_cell.angle_gamma   90.00
#
_symmetry.space_group_name_H-M   'P 1'
#
loop_
_entity.id
_entity.type
_entity.pdbx_description
1 polymer ?
#
loop_
_entity_poly.entity_id
_entity_poly.type
_entity_poly.pdbx_seq_one_letter_code
_entity_poly.pdbx_strand_id
1 'polypeptide(L)'
;MIRKAHPEEAATLTRIAHDAKRYWGYPERWIKHWESDLTISPEFISNNQVLVADEEGEIRGFYALCINEQQAELEHMWVAPAFIGAGLGKELFLDAMERATSLNIRDIGISSDPNAAGFYERMGARRIGEVDSEIEGETRKLPRLKIETL
;
A
#
# COMPACT_ATOMS: atom_id res chain seq x y z
N MET A 1 15.74 -1.05 7.73
CA MET A 1 15.46 0.35 8.09
C MET A 1 14.42 0.96 7.17
N ILE A 2 13.47 1.68 7.72
CA ILE A 2 12.45 2.35 6.91
C ILE A 2 12.84 3.81 6.72
N ARG A 3 12.89 4.26 5.47
CA ARG A 3 13.30 5.62 5.10
C ARG A 3 12.44 6.16 3.97
N LYS A 4 12.51 7.46 3.72
CA LYS A 4 11.81 8.06 2.58
C LYS A 4 12.37 7.53 1.27
N ALA A 5 11.47 7.24 0.32
CA ALA A 5 11.84 6.83 -1.01
C ALA A 5 12.45 8.01 -1.79
N HIS A 6 13.37 7.71 -2.69
CA HIS A 6 13.90 8.68 -3.64
C HIS A 6 13.14 8.58 -4.96
N PRO A 7 12.89 9.71 -5.66
CA PRO A 7 12.16 9.68 -6.93
C PRO A 7 12.77 8.72 -7.97
N GLU A 8 14.09 8.57 -7.99
CA GLU A 8 14.78 7.65 -8.90
C GLU A 8 14.53 6.17 -8.59
N GLU A 9 13.87 5.87 -7.47
CA GLU A 9 13.51 4.49 -7.10
C GLU A 9 12.15 4.06 -7.64
N ALA A 10 11.49 4.93 -8.39
CA ALA A 10 10.14 4.68 -8.93
C ALA A 10 10.01 3.35 -9.67
N ALA A 11 10.96 3.00 -10.52
CA ALA A 11 10.91 1.75 -11.28
C ALA A 11 10.99 0.53 -10.35
N THR A 12 11.81 0.59 -9.31
CA THR A 12 11.93 -0.48 -8.31
C THR A 12 10.61 -0.68 -7.57
N LEU A 13 9.98 0.41 -7.14
CA LEU A 13 8.71 0.35 -6.41
C LEU A 13 7.59 -0.20 -7.31
N THR A 14 7.56 0.22 -8.57
CA THR A 14 6.59 -0.29 -9.54
C THR A 14 6.75 -1.80 -9.71
N ARG A 15 7.97 -2.30 -9.82
CA ARG A 15 8.24 -3.74 -9.94
C ARG A 15 7.74 -4.49 -8.70
N ILE A 16 8.01 -3.97 -7.51
CA ILE A 16 7.56 -4.60 -6.27
C ILE A 16 6.04 -4.67 -6.21
N ALA A 17 5.34 -3.59 -6.58
CA ALA A 17 3.89 -3.57 -6.60
C ALA A 17 3.31 -4.61 -7.55
N HIS A 18 3.87 -4.73 -8.77
CA HIS A 18 3.44 -5.73 -9.75
C HIS A 18 3.70 -7.15 -9.24
N ASP A 19 4.90 -7.42 -8.72
CA ASP A 19 5.25 -8.76 -8.23
C ASP A 19 4.40 -9.17 -7.03
N ALA A 20 4.14 -8.24 -6.12
CA ALA A 20 3.29 -8.50 -4.96
C ALA A 20 1.85 -8.79 -5.38
N LYS A 21 1.34 -8.06 -6.37
CA LYS A 21 -0.01 -8.28 -6.88
C LYS A 21 -0.11 -9.66 -7.55
N ARG A 22 0.90 -10.05 -8.32
CA ARG A 22 0.98 -11.38 -8.95
C ARG A 22 1.00 -12.51 -7.92
N TYR A 23 1.58 -12.26 -6.77
CA TYR A 23 1.68 -13.26 -5.70
C TYR A 23 0.32 -13.83 -5.30
N TRP A 24 -0.75 -13.04 -5.42
CA TRP A 24 -2.11 -13.48 -5.09
C TRP A 24 -2.72 -14.41 -6.13
N GLY A 25 -2.03 -14.67 -7.24
CA GLY A 25 -2.48 -15.61 -8.26
C GLY A 25 -3.48 -15.05 -9.27
N TYR A 26 -3.59 -13.74 -9.38
CA TYR A 26 -4.45 -13.14 -10.39
C TYR A 26 -3.95 -13.41 -11.80
N PRO A 27 -4.86 -13.55 -12.80
CA PRO A 27 -4.43 -13.73 -14.20
C PRO A 27 -3.57 -12.57 -14.68
N GLU A 28 -2.58 -12.84 -15.55
CA GLU A 28 -1.69 -11.78 -16.07
C GLU A 28 -2.47 -10.69 -16.82
N ARG A 29 -3.59 -11.03 -17.47
CA ARG A 29 -4.42 -10.01 -18.12
C ARG A 29 -5.02 -9.02 -17.13
N TRP A 30 -5.27 -9.43 -15.89
CA TRP A 30 -5.72 -8.55 -14.82
C TRP A 30 -4.59 -7.68 -14.31
N ILE A 31 -3.40 -8.25 -14.14
CA ILE A 31 -2.21 -7.49 -13.74
C ILE A 31 -1.95 -6.38 -14.77
N LYS A 32 -2.08 -6.71 -16.06
CA LYS A 32 -1.92 -5.74 -17.14
C LYS A 32 -3.00 -4.64 -17.07
N HIS A 33 -4.24 -5.02 -16.75
CA HIS A 33 -5.33 -4.05 -16.57
C HIS A 33 -5.02 -3.06 -15.45
N TRP A 34 -4.39 -3.53 -14.37
CA TRP A 34 -4.01 -2.70 -13.23
C TRP A 34 -2.66 -1.99 -13.39
N GLU A 35 -2.02 -2.13 -14.52
CA GLU A 35 -0.67 -1.60 -14.73
C GLU A 35 -0.52 -0.13 -14.32
N SER A 36 -1.45 0.74 -14.73
CA SER A 36 -1.40 2.15 -14.37
C SER A 36 -1.60 2.38 -12.87
N ASP A 37 -2.48 1.60 -12.25
CA ASP A 37 -2.75 1.72 -10.81
C ASP A 37 -1.56 1.25 -9.97
N LEU A 38 -0.75 0.33 -10.52
CA LEU A 38 0.42 -0.24 -9.86
C LEU A 38 1.71 0.51 -10.20
N THR A 39 1.62 1.51 -11.06
CA THR A 39 2.80 2.30 -11.46
C THR A 39 3.05 3.42 -10.46
N ILE A 40 4.28 3.43 -9.93
CA ILE A 40 4.72 4.49 -9.03
C ILE A 40 5.61 5.42 -9.85
N SER A 41 5.21 6.69 -9.97
CA SER A 41 5.99 7.67 -10.71
C SER A 41 6.93 8.46 -9.80
N PRO A 42 7.98 9.07 -10.35
CA PRO A 42 8.84 9.96 -9.56
C PRO A 42 8.06 11.10 -8.92
N GLU A 43 7.07 11.64 -9.63
CA GLU A 43 6.22 12.74 -9.14
C GLU A 43 5.35 12.28 -7.98
N PHE A 44 4.81 11.07 -8.06
CA PHE A 44 4.04 10.49 -6.97
C PHE A 44 4.88 10.40 -5.70
N ILE A 45 6.13 9.94 -5.83
CA ILE A 45 7.06 9.83 -4.69
C ILE A 45 7.32 11.20 -4.08
N SER A 46 7.55 12.22 -4.92
CA SER A 46 7.84 13.58 -4.46
C SER A 46 6.64 14.24 -3.78
N ASN A 47 5.42 13.91 -4.23
CA ASN A 47 4.20 14.60 -3.77
C ASN A 47 3.49 13.90 -2.61
N ASN A 48 3.94 12.72 -2.21
CA ASN A 48 3.27 11.95 -1.17
C ASN A 48 4.28 11.41 -0.15
N GLN A 49 3.76 10.80 0.92
CA GLN A 49 4.62 10.16 1.93
C GLN A 49 4.87 8.72 1.48
N VAL A 50 6.00 8.49 0.82
CA VAL A 50 6.38 7.18 0.32
C VAL A 50 7.62 6.71 1.06
N LEU A 51 7.50 5.60 1.77
CA LEU A 51 8.54 5.06 2.65
C LEU A 51 8.91 3.65 2.19
N VAL A 52 10.21 3.37 2.19
CA VAL A 52 10.73 2.06 1.77
C VAL A 52 11.41 1.35 2.92
N ALA A 53 11.27 0.04 2.96
CA ALA A 53 12.05 -0.82 3.86
C ALA A 53 13.33 -1.20 3.12
N ASP A 54 14.42 -0.59 3.53
CA ASP A 54 15.74 -0.77 2.91
C ASP A 54 16.65 -1.55 3.88
N GLU A 55 17.11 -2.71 3.43
CA GLU A 55 18.08 -3.53 4.17
C GLU A 55 19.34 -3.66 3.33
N GLU A 56 20.38 -2.94 3.73
CA GLU A 56 21.69 -2.96 3.08
C GLU A 56 21.63 -2.66 1.57
N GLY A 57 20.79 -1.69 1.20
CA GLY A 57 20.62 -1.25 -0.18
C GLY A 57 19.56 -2.01 -0.96
N GLU A 58 18.93 -3.03 -0.36
CA GLU A 58 17.86 -3.78 -1.00
C GLU A 58 16.51 -3.32 -0.48
N ILE A 59 15.64 -2.85 -1.38
CA ILE A 59 14.28 -2.45 -1.02
C ILE A 59 13.41 -3.69 -1.00
N ARG A 60 12.83 -4.00 0.17
CA ARG A 60 12.03 -5.21 0.40
C ARG A 60 10.54 -4.95 0.45
N GLY A 61 10.13 -3.72 0.55
CA GLY A 61 8.73 -3.33 0.56
C GLY A 61 8.60 -1.82 0.71
N PHE A 62 7.36 -1.33 0.57
CA PHE A 62 7.10 0.10 0.72
C PHE A 62 5.64 0.37 1.02
N TYR A 63 5.36 1.58 1.50
CA TYR A 63 3.99 2.07 1.59
C TYR A 63 3.91 3.51 1.10
N ALA A 64 2.71 3.96 0.77
CA ALA A 64 2.45 5.33 0.37
C ALA A 64 1.19 5.86 1.06
N LEU A 65 1.34 6.99 1.74
CA LEU A 65 0.23 7.74 2.31
C LEU A 65 -0.01 8.98 1.48
N CYS A 66 -1.23 9.15 1.01
CA CYS A 66 -1.67 10.35 0.30
C CYS A 66 -2.51 11.18 1.27
N ILE A 67 -2.03 12.36 1.61
CA ILE A 67 -2.60 13.19 2.67
C ILE A 67 -3.54 14.23 2.10
N ASN A 68 -4.72 14.37 2.71
CA ASN A 68 -5.69 15.38 2.38
C ASN A 68 -6.22 15.96 3.71
N GLU A 69 -5.71 17.15 4.07
CA GLU A 69 -6.02 17.80 5.34
C GLU A 69 -5.60 16.96 6.54
N GLN A 70 -6.57 16.50 7.36
CA GLN A 70 -6.28 15.68 8.55
C GLN A 70 -6.55 14.19 8.31
N GLN A 71 -6.74 13.80 7.06
CA GLN A 71 -6.99 12.42 6.67
C GLN A 71 -5.96 11.96 5.68
N ALA A 72 -5.73 10.66 5.60
CA ALA A 72 -4.84 10.08 4.63
C ALA A 72 -5.44 8.80 4.04
N GLU A 73 -5.02 8.48 2.84
CA GLU A 73 -5.29 7.18 2.21
C GLU A 73 -4.00 6.40 2.17
N LEU A 74 -4.06 5.16 2.60
CA LEU A 74 -2.96 4.21 2.38
C LEU A 74 -3.13 3.66 0.96
N GLU A 75 -2.55 4.37 0.01
CA GLU A 75 -2.70 4.04 -1.42
C GLU A 75 -1.94 2.80 -1.83
N HIS A 76 -0.79 2.57 -1.20
CA HIS A 76 0.05 1.42 -1.49
C HIS A 76 0.65 0.87 -0.22
N MET A 77 0.69 -0.45 -0.13
CA MET A 77 1.48 -1.17 0.86
C MET A 77 1.82 -2.52 0.27
N TRP A 78 3.06 -2.71 -0.08
CA TRP A 78 3.52 -3.90 -0.79
C TRP A 78 4.80 -4.44 -0.18
N VAL A 79 4.87 -5.76 -0.06
CA VAL A 79 6.07 -6.48 0.37
C VAL A 79 6.51 -7.33 -0.81
N ALA A 80 7.78 -7.27 -1.17
CA ALA A 80 8.32 -8.11 -2.24
C ALA A 80 8.11 -9.58 -1.87
N PRO A 81 7.66 -10.42 -2.81
CA PRO A 81 7.27 -11.81 -2.50
C PRO A 81 8.31 -12.61 -1.71
N ALA A 82 9.59 -12.41 -1.97
CA ALA A 82 10.67 -13.12 -1.28
C ALA A 82 10.71 -12.84 0.23
N PHE A 83 10.08 -11.76 0.68
CA PHE A 83 10.13 -11.30 2.08
C PHE A 83 8.77 -11.36 2.79
N ILE A 84 7.76 -11.94 2.16
CA ILE A 84 6.44 -12.14 2.77
C ILE A 84 6.56 -13.18 3.90
N GLY A 85 5.87 -12.92 5.00
CA GLY A 85 5.86 -13.84 6.14
C GLY A 85 6.94 -13.58 7.19
N ALA A 86 7.76 -12.53 7.01
CA ALA A 86 8.82 -12.19 7.94
C ALA A 86 8.47 -10.99 8.85
N GLY A 87 7.21 -10.56 8.85
CA GLY A 87 6.76 -9.45 9.69
C GLY A 87 6.98 -8.06 9.10
N LEU A 88 7.46 -7.97 7.86
CA LEU A 88 7.75 -6.69 7.23
C LEU A 88 6.49 -5.85 7.01
N GLY A 89 5.37 -6.49 6.62
CA GLY A 89 4.11 -5.78 6.45
C GLY A 89 3.66 -5.09 7.72
N LYS A 90 3.81 -5.77 8.86
CA LYS A 90 3.49 -5.20 10.16
C LYS A 90 4.39 -4.01 10.48
N GLU A 91 5.70 -4.13 10.22
CA GLU A 91 6.65 -3.03 10.45
C GLU A 91 6.29 -1.80 9.61
N LEU A 92 5.97 -2.00 8.33
CA LEU A 92 5.57 -0.93 7.42
C LEU A 92 4.28 -0.26 7.92
N PHE A 93 3.29 -1.06 8.32
CA PHE A 93 2.03 -0.52 8.79
C PHE A 93 2.20 0.30 10.07
N LEU A 94 2.98 -0.18 11.02
CA LEU A 94 3.26 0.54 12.26
C LEU A 94 4.00 1.84 11.98
N ASP A 95 4.93 1.84 11.04
CA ASP A 95 5.64 3.05 10.64
C ASP A 95 4.66 4.07 10.03
N ALA A 96 3.72 3.59 9.19
CA ALA A 96 2.70 4.45 8.60
C ALA A 96 1.82 5.12 9.67
N MET A 97 1.45 4.36 10.71
CA MET A 97 0.66 4.87 11.81
C MET A 97 1.42 5.95 12.61
N GLU A 98 2.68 5.68 12.91
CA GLU A 98 3.55 6.63 13.60
C GLU A 98 3.74 7.91 12.81
N ARG A 99 3.99 7.78 11.52
CA ARG A 99 4.17 8.93 10.63
C ARG A 99 2.89 9.75 10.54
N ALA A 100 1.75 9.11 10.38
CA ALA A 100 0.46 9.78 10.32
C ALA A 100 0.22 10.58 11.61
N THR A 101 0.48 9.97 12.76
CA THR A 101 0.34 10.64 14.06
C THR A 101 1.24 11.87 14.13
N SER A 102 2.50 11.76 13.69
CA SER A 102 3.45 12.87 13.75
C SER A 102 3.07 14.03 12.81
N LEU A 103 2.28 13.74 11.77
CA LEU A 103 1.79 14.73 10.83
C LEU A 103 0.38 15.24 11.15
N ASN A 104 -0.12 14.91 12.33
CA ASN A 104 -1.45 15.31 12.80
C ASN A 104 -2.60 14.77 11.95
N ILE A 105 -2.40 13.60 11.36
CA ILE A 105 -3.44 12.88 10.62
C ILE A 105 -4.28 12.14 11.65
N ARG A 106 -5.61 12.29 11.57
CA ARG A 106 -6.54 11.67 12.51
C ARG A 106 -6.90 10.25 12.17
N ASP A 107 -7.06 9.97 10.89
CA ASP A 107 -7.44 8.63 10.45
C ASP A 107 -6.88 8.32 9.08
N ILE A 108 -6.75 7.02 8.82
CA ILE A 108 -6.26 6.50 7.56
C ILE A 108 -7.34 5.62 6.95
N GLY A 109 -7.70 5.91 5.70
CA GLY A 109 -8.62 5.09 4.93
C GLY A 109 -7.85 4.11 4.07
N ILE A 110 -8.42 2.93 3.87
CA ILE A 110 -7.81 1.87 3.08
C ILE A 110 -8.88 1.24 2.18
N SER A 111 -8.67 1.30 0.87
CA SER A 111 -9.45 0.50 -0.08
C SER A 111 -8.62 -0.74 -0.35
N SER A 112 -8.99 -1.86 0.27
CA SER A 112 -8.13 -3.03 0.35
C SER A 112 -8.41 -4.04 -0.74
N ASP A 113 -7.33 -4.69 -1.22
CA ASP A 113 -7.49 -5.95 -1.94
C ASP A 113 -8.17 -6.93 -0.96
N PRO A 114 -9.16 -7.73 -1.41
CA PRO A 114 -9.82 -8.69 -0.54
C PRO A 114 -8.86 -9.65 0.18
N ASN A 115 -7.72 -9.96 -0.45
CA ASN A 115 -6.71 -10.84 0.13
C ASN A 115 -5.94 -10.18 1.28
N ALA A 116 -5.94 -8.85 1.37
CA ALA A 116 -5.20 -8.11 2.39
C ALA A 116 -6.08 -7.59 3.53
N ALA A 117 -7.40 -7.61 3.38
CA ALA A 117 -8.32 -7.05 4.38
C ALA A 117 -8.10 -7.65 5.77
N GLY A 118 -7.92 -8.96 5.86
CA GLY A 118 -7.68 -9.64 7.14
C GLY A 118 -6.44 -9.14 7.86
N PHE A 119 -5.39 -8.82 7.12
CA PHE A 119 -4.18 -8.25 7.69
C PHE A 119 -4.48 -6.89 8.34
N TYR A 120 -5.16 -6.00 7.61
CA TYR A 120 -5.48 -4.68 8.15
C TYR A 120 -6.42 -4.75 9.35
N GLU A 121 -7.37 -5.69 9.33
CA GLU A 121 -8.27 -5.88 10.47
C GLU A 121 -7.51 -6.35 11.71
N ARG A 122 -6.54 -7.25 11.55
CA ARG A 122 -5.68 -7.69 12.65
C ARG A 122 -4.82 -6.53 13.20
N MET A 123 -4.52 -5.54 12.36
CA MET A 123 -3.76 -4.36 12.78
C MET A 123 -4.65 -3.30 13.44
N GLY A 124 -5.96 -3.54 13.54
CA GLY A 124 -6.88 -2.64 14.21
C GLY A 124 -7.79 -1.83 13.32
N ALA A 125 -7.69 -1.99 12.00
CA ALA A 125 -8.60 -1.29 11.09
C ALA A 125 -9.97 -1.94 11.13
N ARG A 126 -11.02 -1.12 11.00
CA ARG A 126 -12.38 -1.63 10.96
C ARG A 126 -12.97 -1.45 9.56
N ARG A 127 -13.76 -2.42 9.14
CA ARG A 127 -14.46 -2.34 7.86
C ARG A 127 -15.62 -1.35 7.97
N ILE A 128 -15.66 -0.37 7.08
CA ILE A 128 -16.70 0.67 7.07
C ILE A 128 -17.58 0.61 5.83
N GLY A 129 -17.28 -0.25 4.87
CA GLY A 129 -18.06 -0.38 3.65
C GLY A 129 -17.32 -1.13 2.58
N GLU A 130 -17.70 -0.87 1.35
CA GLU A 130 -17.11 -1.49 0.17
C GLU A 130 -16.98 -0.45 -0.94
N VAL A 131 -16.02 -0.67 -1.84
CA VAL A 131 -15.85 0.13 -3.06
C VAL A 131 -15.99 -0.80 -4.24
N ASP A 132 -16.70 -0.35 -5.27
CA ASP A 132 -16.85 -1.12 -6.50
C ASP A 132 -15.64 -0.90 -7.40
N SER A 133 -15.18 -1.98 -8.00
CA SER A 133 -14.09 -1.95 -8.97
C SER A 133 -14.46 -2.89 -10.11
N GLU A 134 -14.32 -2.42 -11.35
CA GLU A 134 -14.65 -3.23 -12.52
C GLU A 134 -13.41 -3.83 -13.16
N ILE A 135 -13.53 -5.10 -13.55
CA ILE A 135 -12.53 -5.76 -14.35
C ILE A 135 -13.22 -6.79 -15.26
N GLU A 136 -12.91 -6.75 -16.55
CA GLU A 136 -13.49 -7.63 -17.57
C GLU A 136 -15.03 -7.63 -17.56
N GLY A 137 -15.63 -6.45 -17.29
CA GLY A 137 -17.09 -6.31 -17.25
C GLY A 137 -17.74 -6.81 -15.97
N GLU A 138 -16.96 -7.32 -15.01
CA GLU A 138 -17.45 -7.78 -13.73
C GLU A 138 -17.16 -6.76 -12.64
N THR A 139 -18.12 -6.57 -11.73
CA THR A 139 -17.93 -5.69 -10.57
C THR A 139 -17.35 -6.48 -9.42
N ARG A 140 -16.22 -6.01 -8.88
CA ARG A 140 -15.62 -6.56 -7.67
C ARG A 140 -15.92 -5.63 -6.50
N LYS A 141 -16.23 -6.21 -5.35
CA LYS A 141 -16.41 -5.45 -4.11
C LYS A 141 -15.11 -5.46 -3.33
N LEU A 142 -14.51 -4.28 -3.16
CA LEU A 142 -13.28 -4.14 -2.38
C LEU A 142 -13.63 -3.65 -0.99
N PRO A 143 -13.13 -4.31 0.07
CA PRO A 143 -13.37 -3.83 1.43
C PRO A 143 -12.83 -2.42 1.64
N ARG A 144 -13.65 -1.57 2.23
CA ARG A 144 -13.22 -0.23 2.64
C ARG A 144 -13.03 -0.23 4.14
N LEU A 145 -11.82 0.07 4.59
CA LEU A 145 -11.47 0.06 6.01
C LEU A 145 -10.98 1.43 6.46
N LYS A 146 -11.00 1.64 7.76
CA LYS A 146 -10.54 2.86 8.38
C LYS A 146 -9.87 2.53 9.70
N ILE A 147 -8.78 3.25 10.00
CA ILE A 147 -8.13 3.15 11.31
C ILE A 147 -7.82 4.55 11.83
N GLU A 148 -8.05 4.76 13.10
CA GLU A 148 -7.73 6.01 13.77
C GLU A 148 -6.30 5.95 14.29
N THR A 149 -5.60 7.09 14.21
CA THR A 149 -4.18 7.16 14.58
C THR A 149 -3.95 7.24 16.08
N LEU A 150 -4.99 7.60 16.84
CA LEU A 150 -4.89 7.68 18.30
C LEU A 150 -6.09 7.09 18.99
#